data_8812eb0a7379c25a3e4f509cf59d2707
#
_entry.id   8812eb0a7379c25a3e4f509cf59d2707
#
_cell.length_a   1.000
_cell.length_b   1.000
_cell.length_c   1.000
_cell.angle_alpha   90.00
_cell.angle_beta   90.00
_cell.angle_gamma   90.00
#
_symmetry.space_group_name_H-M   'P 1'
#
loop_
_entity.id
_entity.type
_entity.pdbx_description
1 polymer ?
#
loop_
_entity_poly.entity_id
_entity_poly.type
_entity_poly.pdbx_seq_one_letter_code
_entity_poly.pdbx_strand_id
1 'polypeptide(L)'
;VIEISNLGDPLMAKEKSKNDAKELINQIIFITHISKSYKFHIQVHTYEVKDRIQPLCVNYDELSTSALSDEIIYNVDFSFSQRNNIDSLSNIGSKFKELCFPILTNSFNNDLLEKLRVSINWYSASINSESLNESFLFCAIGMESLLTTGRDSITKVLAENTAFLIAKDDIESRKLVYNTMCNLYAKRSGIAHGGNINIETKELKQIRYYLAMSIIKIISKIKADEINSNKDLITFLDNQKFG
;
A
#
# COMPACT_ATOMS: atom_id res chain seq x y z
N VAL A 1 15.94 7.17 -13.16
CA VAL A 1 16.80 6.35 -12.29
C VAL A 1 16.48 6.74 -10.85
N ILE A 2 16.24 5.75 -10.01
CA ILE A 2 16.05 5.93 -8.57
C ILE A 2 17.34 5.42 -7.92
N GLU A 3 18.00 6.29 -7.15
CA GLU A 3 19.18 5.96 -6.39
C GLU A 3 18.82 5.89 -4.91
N ILE A 4 19.16 4.77 -4.28
CA ILE A 4 18.94 4.55 -2.85
C ILE A 4 20.29 4.25 -2.22
N SER A 5 20.70 5.10 -1.28
CA SER A 5 21.97 4.98 -0.56
C SER A 5 21.71 4.60 0.90
N ASN A 6 22.36 3.55 1.35
CA ASN A 6 22.38 3.14 2.75
C ASN A 6 23.81 2.98 3.24
N LEU A 7 24.08 3.45 4.47
CA LEU A 7 25.37 3.32 5.13
C LEU A 7 25.33 2.14 6.11
N GLY A 8 26.43 1.42 6.22
CA GLY A 8 26.59 0.31 7.18
C GLY A 8 27.33 -0.87 6.60
N ASP A 9 27.19 -2.01 7.25
CA ASP A 9 27.71 -3.29 6.74
C ASP A 9 27.17 -3.54 5.32
N PRO A 10 28.03 -3.93 4.35
CA PRO A 10 27.64 -4.06 2.95
C PRO A 10 26.44 -4.98 2.70
N LEU A 11 26.35 -6.11 3.42
CA LEU A 11 25.25 -7.05 3.26
C LEU A 11 23.94 -6.49 3.81
N MET A 12 24.00 -5.87 4.98
CA MET A 12 22.84 -5.23 5.59
C MET A 12 22.38 -4.00 4.80
N ALA A 13 23.33 -3.19 4.31
CA ALA A 13 23.04 -2.04 3.48
C ALA A 13 22.38 -2.44 2.16
N LYS A 14 22.84 -3.53 1.53
CA LYS A 14 22.24 -4.12 0.32
C LYS A 14 20.80 -4.56 0.56
N GLU A 15 20.57 -5.32 1.64
CA GLU A 15 19.24 -5.82 1.99
C GLU A 15 18.26 -4.67 2.28
N LYS A 16 18.72 -3.71 3.07
CA LYS A 16 17.94 -2.49 3.36
C LYS A 16 17.60 -1.72 2.09
N SER A 17 18.57 -1.50 1.20
CA SER A 17 18.33 -0.78 -0.07
C SER A 17 17.33 -1.50 -0.97
N LYS A 18 17.34 -2.84 -1.00
CA LYS A 18 16.33 -3.63 -1.73
C LYS A 18 14.93 -3.43 -1.14
N ASN A 19 14.81 -3.45 0.18
CA ASN A 19 13.54 -3.25 0.86
C ASN A 19 13.00 -1.83 0.65
N ASP A 20 13.85 -0.81 0.76
CA ASP A 20 13.51 0.58 0.52
C ASP A 20 13.05 0.80 -0.95
N ALA A 21 13.75 0.17 -1.91
CA ALA A 21 13.36 0.20 -3.32
C ALA A 21 11.99 -0.44 -3.55
N LYS A 22 11.74 -1.60 -2.96
CA LYS A 22 10.47 -2.30 -3.05
C LYS A 22 9.32 -1.47 -2.46
N GLU A 23 9.56 -0.86 -1.31
CA GLU A 23 8.60 0.02 -0.66
C GLU A 23 8.24 1.21 -1.54
N LEU A 24 9.25 1.88 -2.11
CA LEU A 24 9.05 2.99 -3.03
C LEU A 24 8.25 2.58 -4.27
N ILE A 25 8.56 1.43 -4.87
CA ILE A 25 7.81 0.89 -6.01
C ILE A 25 6.35 0.64 -5.63
N ASN A 26 6.09 0.03 -4.47
CA ASN A 26 4.73 -0.21 -4.00
C ASN A 26 3.95 1.09 -3.81
N GLN A 27 4.58 2.13 -3.32
CA GLN A 27 3.95 3.44 -3.19
C GLN A 27 3.66 4.10 -4.54
N ILE A 28 4.55 3.95 -5.51
CA ILE A 28 4.33 4.41 -6.90
C ILE A 28 3.13 3.68 -7.51
N ILE A 29 3.04 2.35 -7.37
CA ILE A 29 1.90 1.56 -7.84
C ILE A 29 0.61 2.06 -7.19
N PHE A 30 0.60 2.24 -5.87
CA PHE A 30 -0.56 2.75 -5.15
C PHE A 30 -1.04 4.10 -5.70
N ILE A 31 -0.15 5.09 -5.76
CA ILE A 31 -0.49 6.45 -6.24
C ILE A 31 -0.98 6.44 -7.67
N THR A 32 -0.33 5.69 -8.54
CA THR A 32 -0.70 5.62 -9.94
C THR A 32 -2.09 5.03 -10.11
N HIS A 33 -2.38 3.96 -9.38
CA HIS A 33 -3.67 3.30 -9.45
C HIS A 33 -4.81 4.16 -8.89
N ILE A 34 -4.62 4.85 -7.75
CA ILE A 34 -5.65 5.72 -7.17
C ILE A 34 -5.84 7.02 -7.95
N SER A 35 -4.84 7.45 -8.72
CA SER A 35 -4.93 8.68 -9.51
C SER A 35 -5.85 8.55 -10.71
N LYS A 36 -6.41 7.35 -10.98
CA LYS A 36 -7.33 7.06 -12.10
C LYS A 36 -6.85 7.59 -13.44
N SER A 37 -5.55 7.69 -13.64
CA SER A 37 -4.99 8.05 -14.92
C SER A 37 -5.18 6.85 -15.84
N TYR A 38 -6.35 6.68 -16.41
CA TYR A 38 -6.78 5.57 -17.26
C TYR A 38 -5.86 5.30 -18.48
N LYS A 39 -4.78 6.07 -18.61
CA LYS A 39 -3.83 6.01 -19.71
C LYS A 39 -2.43 5.55 -19.30
N PHE A 40 -2.22 5.23 -18.02
CA PHE A 40 -0.93 4.73 -17.56
C PHE A 40 -1.06 3.26 -17.16
N HIS A 41 -0.44 2.40 -17.94
CA HIS A 41 -0.10 1.06 -17.51
C HIS A 41 1.31 1.14 -16.92
N ILE A 42 1.42 1.11 -15.60
CA ILE A 42 2.69 0.85 -14.94
C ILE A 42 2.73 -0.66 -14.72
N GLN A 43 3.52 -1.33 -15.51
CA GLN A 43 3.90 -2.70 -15.24
C GLN A 43 5.24 -2.67 -14.52
N VAL A 44 5.25 -3.13 -13.29
CA VAL A 44 6.49 -3.41 -12.58
C VAL A 44 6.86 -4.84 -12.89
N HIS A 45 7.78 -5.01 -13.81
CA HIS A 45 8.33 -6.32 -14.09
C HIS A 45 9.55 -6.54 -13.20
N THR A 46 9.51 -7.59 -12.39
CA THR A 46 10.70 -8.12 -11.76
C THR A 46 11.35 -9.07 -12.76
N TYR A 47 12.44 -8.66 -13.36
CA TYR A 47 13.28 -9.59 -14.13
C TYR A 47 14.43 -10.05 -13.22
N GLU A 48 14.58 -11.35 -13.07
CA GLU A 48 15.88 -11.91 -12.72
C GLU A 48 16.79 -11.76 -13.94
N VAL A 49 17.55 -10.71 -14.00
CA VAL A 49 18.61 -10.58 -15.00
C VAL A 49 19.80 -11.33 -14.45
N LYS A 50 19.99 -12.56 -14.91
CA LYS A 50 21.12 -13.42 -14.49
C LYS A 50 22.49 -12.89 -14.89
N ASP A 51 22.59 -11.88 -15.73
CA ASP A 51 23.86 -11.36 -16.21
C ASP A 51 23.84 -9.85 -16.39
N ARG A 52 24.77 -9.16 -15.77
CA ARG A 52 25.43 -7.88 -16.16
C ARG A 52 25.28 -6.63 -15.31
N ILE A 53 24.61 -6.58 -14.18
CA ILE A 53 24.81 -5.41 -13.31
C ILE A 53 25.23 -5.88 -11.94
N GLN A 54 26.47 -5.63 -11.59
CA GLN A 54 27.00 -5.89 -10.26
C GLN A 54 26.75 -4.65 -9.41
N PRO A 55 26.09 -4.75 -8.24
CA PRO A 55 26.02 -3.62 -7.34
C PRO A 55 27.44 -3.23 -6.93
N LEU A 56 27.75 -1.96 -7.12
CA LEU A 56 29.02 -1.40 -6.73
C LEU A 56 28.90 -0.96 -5.27
N CYS A 57 29.54 -1.66 -4.36
CA CYS A 57 29.73 -1.19 -3.00
C CYS A 57 30.99 -0.32 -2.95
N VAL A 58 30.83 0.95 -2.61
CA VAL A 58 31.95 1.86 -2.40
C VAL A 58 32.20 1.97 -0.90
N ASN A 59 33.37 1.52 -0.46
CA ASN A 59 33.83 1.79 0.89
C ASN A 59 34.55 3.14 0.90
N TYR A 60 33.94 4.14 1.51
CA TYR A 60 34.49 5.51 1.54
C TYR A 60 35.76 5.62 2.39
N ASP A 61 35.95 4.74 3.38
CA ASP A 61 37.10 4.80 4.29
C ASP A 61 38.37 4.21 3.67
N GLU A 62 38.23 3.26 2.73
CA GLU A 62 39.37 2.55 2.12
C GLU A 62 39.49 2.75 0.60
N LEU A 63 38.60 3.54 -0.02
CA LEU A 63 38.54 3.68 -1.50
C LEU A 63 38.48 2.32 -2.23
N SER A 64 37.96 1.30 -1.58
CA SER A 64 37.80 -0.02 -2.15
C SER A 64 36.41 -0.20 -2.73
N THR A 65 36.32 -0.83 -3.89
CA THR A 65 35.06 -1.19 -4.51
C THR A 65 34.94 -2.70 -4.54
N SER A 66 33.84 -3.25 -4.03
CA SER A 66 33.53 -4.68 -4.15
C SER A 66 32.27 -4.88 -4.97
N ALA A 67 32.32 -5.79 -5.92
CA ALA A 67 31.14 -6.21 -6.66
C ALA A 67 30.50 -7.41 -5.94
N LEU A 68 29.22 -7.27 -5.61
CA LEU A 68 28.43 -8.36 -5.03
C LEU A 68 27.59 -9.00 -6.14
N SER A 69 27.85 -10.30 -6.40
CA SER A 69 27.10 -11.07 -7.39
C SER A 69 25.88 -11.67 -6.73
N ASP A 70 24.72 -11.19 -7.07
CA ASP A 70 23.38 -11.83 -7.05
C ASP A 70 22.33 -10.75 -7.11
N GLU A 71 21.66 -10.60 -8.24
CA GLU A 71 20.86 -9.41 -8.52
C GLU A 71 19.43 -9.72 -8.85
N ILE A 72 18.57 -8.98 -8.15
CA ILE A 72 17.21 -8.74 -8.62
C ILE A 72 17.17 -7.29 -9.13
N ILE A 73 17.07 -7.13 -10.45
CA ILE A 73 16.81 -5.81 -11.03
C ILE A 73 15.32 -5.62 -11.14
N TYR A 74 14.82 -4.58 -10.49
CA TYR A 74 13.46 -4.13 -10.69
C TYR A 74 13.43 -3.19 -11.89
N ASN A 75 12.94 -3.66 -13.04
CA ASN A 75 12.61 -2.79 -14.16
C ASN A 75 11.21 -2.24 -13.95
N VAL A 76 11.11 -0.93 -13.79
CA VAL A 76 9.84 -0.21 -13.81
C VAL A 76 9.69 0.38 -15.21
N ASP A 77 8.93 -0.31 -16.07
CA ASP A 77 8.59 0.23 -17.37
C ASP A 77 7.42 1.22 -17.25
N PHE A 78 7.73 2.48 -17.44
CA PHE A 78 6.71 3.51 -17.62
C PHE A 78 6.39 3.61 -19.12
N SER A 79 5.42 2.86 -19.60
CA SER A 79 4.93 3.02 -20.97
C SER A 79 3.91 4.17 -21.02
N PHE A 80 4.30 5.28 -21.61
CA PHE A 80 3.42 6.43 -21.84
C PHE A 80 2.74 6.26 -23.20
N SER A 81 1.48 5.87 -23.22
CA SER A 81 0.76 5.63 -24.48
C SER A 81 0.25 6.90 -25.19
N GLN A 82 0.41 8.09 -24.61
CA GLN A 82 0.07 9.36 -25.28
C GLN A 82 0.85 10.58 -24.76
N ARG A 83 1.31 11.41 -25.71
CA ARG A 83 2.13 12.62 -25.51
C ARG A 83 1.45 13.80 -24.77
N ASN A 84 0.21 13.74 -24.39
CA ASN A 84 -0.57 14.90 -23.96
C ASN A 84 -0.86 14.98 -22.44
N ASN A 85 -0.01 14.39 -21.58
CA ASN A 85 -0.33 14.28 -20.15
C ASN A 85 0.78 14.76 -19.19
N ILE A 86 1.42 15.90 -19.49
CA ILE A 86 2.31 16.58 -18.53
C ILE A 86 1.56 16.94 -17.25
N ASP A 87 0.30 17.38 -17.36
CA ASP A 87 -0.56 17.70 -16.21
C ASP A 87 -0.87 16.47 -15.33
N SER A 88 -0.99 15.30 -15.95
CA SER A 88 -1.20 14.04 -15.21
C SER A 88 0.03 13.61 -14.40
N LEU A 89 1.23 13.82 -14.95
CA LEU A 89 2.49 13.53 -14.25
C LEU A 89 2.72 14.49 -13.08
N SER A 90 2.44 15.77 -13.26
CA SER A 90 2.52 16.76 -12.18
C SER A 90 1.54 16.43 -11.05
N ASN A 91 0.34 15.97 -11.40
CA ASN A 91 -0.68 15.54 -10.43
C ASN A 91 -0.26 14.26 -9.67
N ILE A 92 0.33 13.28 -10.36
CA ILE A 92 0.89 12.06 -9.72
C ILE A 92 2.02 12.44 -8.79
N GLY A 93 2.96 13.30 -9.23
CA GLY A 93 4.07 13.77 -8.40
C GLY A 93 3.61 14.53 -7.16
N SER A 94 2.62 15.40 -7.31
CA SER A 94 2.02 16.14 -6.20
C SER A 94 1.36 15.19 -5.20
N LYS A 95 0.58 14.22 -5.66
CA LYS A 95 -0.06 13.21 -4.80
C LYS A 95 0.98 12.30 -4.12
N PHE A 96 2.04 11.92 -4.83
CA PHE A 96 3.13 11.15 -4.25
C PHE A 96 3.78 11.90 -3.09
N LYS A 97 4.16 13.17 -3.34
CA LYS A 97 4.70 14.04 -2.29
C LYS A 97 3.74 14.21 -1.13
N GLU A 98 2.47 14.31 -1.41
CA GLU A 98 1.45 14.52 -0.41
C GLU A 98 1.17 13.27 0.44
N LEU A 99 1.02 12.10 -0.18
CA LEU A 99 0.52 10.89 0.47
C LEU A 99 1.64 9.92 0.86
N CYS A 100 2.67 9.80 0.05
CA CYS A 100 3.68 8.76 0.24
C CYS A 100 4.98 9.27 0.84
N PHE A 101 5.40 10.48 0.50
CA PHE A 101 6.65 11.03 1.00
C PHE A 101 6.76 11.04 2.54
N PRO A 102 5.73 11.41 3.31
CA PRO A 102 5.78 11.33 4.77
C PRO A 102 5.98 9.91 5.32
N ILE A 103 5.47 8.91 4.60
CA ILE A 103 5.63 7.50 4.98
C ILE A 103 7.05 7.02 4.70
N LEU A 104 7.63 7.42 3.55
CA LEU A 104 9.00 7.04 3.15
C LEU A 104 10.08 7.65 4.03
N THR A 105 9.94 8.91 4.38
CA THR A 105 10.99 9.66 5.08
C THR A 105 11.17 9.27 6.54
N ASN A 106 10.36 8.33 7.04
CA ASN A 106 10.48 7.80 8.41
C ASN A 106 10.50 8.88 9.50
N SER A 107 9.92 10.04 9.19
CA SER A 107 9.93 11.21 10.07
C SER A 107 9.29 10.94 11.42
N PHE A 108 8.59 9.80 11.54
CA PHE A 108 7.93 9.36 12.76
C PHE A 108 8.14 7.86 12.95
N ASN A 109 8.80 7.48 14.00
CA ASN A 109 8.86 6.09 14.48
C ASN A 109 7.49 5.74 15.10
N ASN A 110 6.51 5.48 14.24
CA ASN A 110 5.09 5.47 14.57
C ASN A 110 4.46 4.18 14.04
N ASP A 111 3.82 3.44 14.94
CA ASP A 111 3.12 2.18 14.66
C ASP A 111 2.01 2.34 13.59
N LEU A 112 1.39 3.51 13.50
CA LEU A 112 0.39 3.82 12.49
C LEU A 112 1.00 3.95 11.08
N LEU A 113 2.18 4.56 10.97
CA LEU A 113 2.90 4.64 9.69
C LEU A 113 3.33 3.26 9.21
N GLU A 114 3.74 2.38 10.11
CA GLU A 114 4.06 1.00 9.76
C GLU A 114 2.82 0.24 9.25
N LYS A 115 1.66 0.42 9.88
CA LYS A 115 0.41 -0.13 9.37
C LYS A 115 0.05 0.40 7.98
N LEU A 116 0.29 1.68 7.71
CA LEU A 116 0.07 2.27 6.38
C LEU A 116 1.00 1.65 5.33
N ARG A 117 2.30 1.46 5.65
CA ARG A 117 3.25 0.78 4.76
C ARG A 117 2.79 -0.62 4.42
N VAL A 118 2.48 -1.42 5.44
CA VAL A 118 1.98 -2.79 5.26
C VAL A 118 0.73 -2.80 4.37
N SER A 119 -0.20 -1.88 4.61
CA SER A 119 -1.44 -1.80 3.84
C SER A 119 -1.22 -1.38 2.38
N ILE A 120 -0.30 -0.46 2.12
CA ILE A 120 0.11 -0.07 0.76
C ILE A 120 0.80 -1.24 0.05
N ASN A 121 1.64 -1.98 0.75
CA ASN A 121 2.30 -3.17 0.20
C ASN A 121 1.29 -4.23 -0.23
N TRP A 122 0.28 -4.51 0.59
CA TRP A 122 -0.80 -5.43 0.24
C TRP A 122 -1.67 -4.92 -0.90
N TYR A 123 -1.96 -3.62 -0.92
CA TYR A 123 -2.66 -3.01 -2.04
C TYR A 123 -1.92 -3.21 -3.36
N SER A 124 -0.61 -2.94 -3.37
CA SER A 124 0.23 -3.08 -4.55
C SER A 124 0.38 -4.55 -4.98
N ALA A 125 0.49 -5.48 -4.03
CA ALA A 125 0.45 -6.91 -4.31
C ALA A 125 -0.87 -7.31 -4.99
N SER A 126 -2.01 -6.74 -4.54
CA SER A 126 -3.30 -6.95 -5.18
C SER A 126 -3.36 -6.45 -6.63
N ILE A 127 -2.64 -5.39 -6.97
CA ILE A 127 -2.57 -4.88 -8.36
C ILE A 127 -1.75 -5.81 -9.25
N ASN A 128 -0.67 -6.37 -8.70
CA ASN A 128 0.28 -7.21 -9.44
C ASN A 128 -0.13 -8.68 -9.55
N SER A 129 -1.15 -9.14 -8.82
CA SER A 129 -1.62 -10.52 -8.90
C SER A 129 -2.52 -10.72 -10.11
N GLU A 130 -2.32 -11.83 -10.82
CA GLU A 130 -3.15 -12.26 -11.95
C GLU A 130 -4.44 -12.95 -11.50
N SER A 131 -4.48 -13.47 -10.27
CA SER A 131 -5.64 -14.14 -9.69
C SER A 131 -6.58 -13.16 -9.00
N LEU A 132 -7.87 -13.17 -9.37
CA LEU A 132 -8.89 -12.36 -8.69
C LEU A 132 -9.00 -12.71 -7.21
N ASN A 133 -8.92 -13.99 -6.85
CA ASN A 133 -9.00 -14.44 -5.47
C ASN A 133 -7.80 -14.00 -4.64
N GLU A 134 -6.58 -14.11 -5.18
CA GLU A 134 -5.38 -13.62 -4.51
C GLU A 134 -5.40 -12.10 -4.35
N SER A 135 -5.74 -11.39 -5.43
CA SER A 135 -5.89 -9.94 -5.41
C SER A 135 -6.86 -9.48 -4.32
N PHE A 136 -7.96 -10.18 -4.19
CA PHE A 136 -8.96 -9.91 -3.16
C PHE A 136 -8.44 -10.20 -1.75
N LEU A 137 -7.77 -11.35 -1.55
CA LEU A 137 -7.15 -11.70 -0.27
C LEU A 137 -6.11 -10.66 0.16
N PHE A 138 -5.27 -10.20 -0.74
CA PHE A 138 -4.29 -9.16 -0.44
C PHE A 138 -4.96 -7.86 0.04
N CYS A 139 -6.05 -7.45 -0.60
CA CYS A 139 -6.80 -6.29 -0.12
C CYS A 139 -7.41 -6.52 1.26
N ALA A 140 -7.96 -7.71 1.50
CA ALA A 140 -8.54 -8.04 2.80
C ALA A 140 -7.49 -8.02 3.92
N ILE A 141 -6.30 -8.58 3.67
CA ILE A 141 -5.18 -8.55 4.62
C ILE A 141 -4.72 -7.09 4.87
N GLY A 142 -4.65 -6.28 3.80
CA GLY A 142 -4.34 -4.86 3.93
C GLY A 142 -5.35 -4.10 4.81
N MET A 143 -6.64 -4.38 4.65
CA MET A 143 -7.70 -3.83 5.51
C MET A 143 -7.58 -4.28 6.96
N GLU A 144 -7.33 -5.59 7.18
CA GLU A 144 -7.13 -6.15 8.52
C GLU A 144 -5.93 -5.48 9.22
N SER A 145 -4.78 -5.39 8.55
CA SER A 145 -3.58 -4.81 9.12
C SER A 145 -3.76 -3.34 9.50
N LEU A 146 -4.58 -2.60 8.76
CA LEU A 146 -4.81 -1.18 8.97
C LEU A 146 -5.84 -0.89 10.07
N LEU A 147 -6.96 -1.62 10.08
CA LEU A 147 -8.16 -1.25 10.84
C LEU A 147 -8.51 -2.21 11.97
N THR A 148 -7.71 -3.24 12.24
CA THR A 148 -7.95 -4.14 13.37
C THR A 148 -6.80 -4.13 14.36
N THR A 149 -7.11 -4.41 15.63
CA THR A 149 -6.12 -4.41 16.73
C THR A 149 -6.19 -5.66 17.60
N GLY A 150 -7.18 -6.53 17.38
CA GLY A 150 -7.44 -7.70 18.21
C GLY A 150 -7.84 -8.94 17.41
N ARG A 151 -8.06 -10.05 18.13
CA ARG A 151 -8.41 -11.34 17.55
C ARG A 151 -9.91 -11.61 17.49
N ASP A 152 -10.71 -10.84 18.25
CA ASP A 152 -12.14 -11.10 18.41
C ASP A 152 -12.97 -10.32 17.41
N SER A 153 -13.98 -11.00 16.83
CA SER A 153 -14.99 -10.38 15.95
C SER A 153 -14.41 -9.52 14.80
N ILE A 154 -13.31 -9.98 14.19
CA ILE A 154 -12.59 -9.23 13.14
C ILE A 154 -13.56 -8.68 12.08
N THR A 155 -14.52 -9.50 11.62
CA THR A 155 -15.51 -9.08 10.61
C THR A 155 -16.28 -7.83 11.02
N LYS A 156 -16.80 -7.84 12.26
CA LYS A 156 -17.62 -6.75 12.77
C LYS A 156 -16.79 -5.49 12.98
N VAL A 157 -15.66 -5.61 13.68
CA VAL A 157 -14.75 -4.49 13.94
C VAL A 157 -14.27 -3.86 12.64
N LEU A 158 -13.88 -4.69 11.68
CA LEU A 158 -13.40 -4.20 10.38
C LEU A 158 -14.51 -3.47 9.62
N ALA A 159 -15.72 -4.01 9.59
CA ALA A 159 -16.86 -3.41 8.91
C ALA A 159 -17.28 -2.08 9.57
N GLU A 160 -17.32 -2.02 10.90
CA GLU A 160 -17.59 -0.80 11.65
C GLU A 160 -16.52 0.27 11.38
N ASN A 161 -15.24 -0.08 11.60
CA ASN A 161 -14.13 0.87 11.41
C ASN A 161 -14.08 1.40 9.97
N THR A 162 -14.32 0.55 8.98
CA THR A 162 -14.42 0.97 7.58
C THR A 162 -15.57 1.95 7.38
N ALA A 163 -16.76 1.63 7.88
CA ALA A 163 -17.94 2.47 7.72
C ALA A 163 -17.75 3.87 8.34
N PHE A 164 -17.24 3.94 9.57
CA PHE A 164 -17.03 5.22 10.25
C PHE A 164 -15.86 6.03 9.69
N LEU A 165 -14.89 5.39 9.05
CA LEU A 165 -13.75 6.07 8.45
C LEU A 165 -14.05 6.65 7.07
N ILE A 166 -14.77 5.90 6.21
CA ILE A 166 -14.88 6.26 4.78
C ILE A 166 -16.27 6.63 4.30
N ALA A 167 -17.34 6.25 5.02
CA ALA A 167 -18.69 6.63 4.61
C ALA A 167 -18.92 8.14 4.76
N LYS A 168 -19.96 8.64 4.12
CA LYS A 168 -20.47 9.97 4.38
C LYS A 168 -21.03 10.04 5.80
N ASP A 169 -21.16 11.25 6.31
CA ASP A 169 -21.70 11.46 7.66
C ASP A 169 -23.23 11.35 7.70
N ASP A 170 -23.73 10.22 7.22
CA ASP A 170 -25.14 9.85 7.27
C ASP A 170 -25.27 8.34 7.53
N ILE A 171 -26.38 7.99 8.18
CA ILE A 171 -26.61 6.62 8.67
C ILE A 171 -26.77 5.61 7.53
N GLU A 172 -27.34 6.01 6.40
CA GLU A 172 -27.59 5.10 5.28
C GLU A 172 -26.29 4.76 4.55
N SER A 173 -25.40 5.75 4.34
CA SER A 173 -24.06 5.52 3.80
C SER A 173 -23.24 4.63 4.72
N ARG A 174 -23.29 4.84 6.05
CA ARG A 174 -22.59 3.99 7.03
C ARG A 174 -23.09 2.55 6.99
N LYS A 175 -24.42 2.35 6.98
CA LYS A 175 -25.02 1.02 6.87
C LYS A 175 -24.64 0.31 5.58
N LEU A 176 -24.63 1.02 4.45
CA LEU A 176 -24.26 0.47 3.16
C LEU A 176 -22.80 -0.04 3.18
N VAL A 177 -21.86 0.79 3.65
CA VAL A 177 -20.43 0.41 3.74
C VAL A 177 -20.26 -0.78 4.71
N TYR A 178 -20.90 -0.73 5.88
CA TYR A 178 -20.86 -1.80 6.88
C TYR A 178 -21.32 -3.14 6.29
N ASN A 179 -22.53 -3.18 5.71
CA ASN A 179 -23.10 -4.40 5.16
C ASN A 179 -22.25 -4.95 3.99
N THR A 180 -21.77 -4.05 3.13
CA THR A 180 -20.89 -4.43 2.03
C THR A 180 -19.59 -5.03 2.55
N MET A 181 -18.96 -4.42 3.56
CA MET A 181 -17.71 -4.93 4.12
C MET A 181 -17.91 -6.29 4.82
N CYS A 182 -19.03 -6.49 5.54
CA CYS A 182 -19.36 -7.80 6.12
C CYS A 182 -19.45 -8.88 5.03
N ASN A 183 -20.12 -8.61 3.91
CA ASN A 183 -20.25 -9.55 2.80
C ASN A 183 -18.90 -9.86 2.14
N LEU A 184 -18.07 -8.84 1.90
CA LEU A 184 -16.73 -9.01 1.33
C LEU A 184 -15.85 -9.85 2.29
N TYR A 185 -15.90 -9.57 3.59
CA TYR A 185 -15.06 -10.29 4.54
C TYR A 185 -15.53 -11.75 4.76
N ALA A 186 -16.81 -12.03 4.65
CA ALA A 186 -17.32 -13.41 4.65
C ALA A 186 -16.72 -14.23 3.49
N LYS A 187 -16.57 -13.64 2.29
CA LYS A 187 -15.90 -14.27 1.15
C LYS A 187 -14.41 -14.51 1.41
N ARG A 188 -13.71 -13.54 2.04
CA ARG A 188 -12.31 -13.72 2.48
C ARG A 188 -12.16 -14.96 3.35
N SER A 189 -13.05 -15.13 4.32
CA SER A 189 -13.02 -16.29 5.20
C SER A 189 -13.22 -17.60 4.43
N GLY A 190 -14.16 -17.62 3.50
CA GLY A 190 -14.41 -18.80 2.68
C GLY A 190 -13.21 -19.17 1.79
N ILE A 191 -12.55 -18.21 1.15
CA ILE A 191 -11.35 -18.47 0.35
C ILE A 191 -10.21 -19.01 1.22
N ALA A 192 -9.96 -18.39 2.37
CA ALA A 192 -8.86 -18.76 3.26
C ALA A 192 -9.02 -20.19 3.85
N HIS A 193 -10.25 -20.67 3.98
CA HIS A 193 -10.56 -22.03 4.45
C HIS A 193 -10.71 -23.06 3.31
N GLY A 194 -10.24 -22.74 2.10
CA GLY A 194 -10.27 -23.67 0.96
C GLY A 194 -11.64 -23.85 0.32
N GLY A 195 -12.59 -22.95 0.59
CA GLY A 195 -13.88 -22.92 -0.07
C GLY A 195 -13.74 -22.54 -1.56
N ASN A 196 -14.53 -23.18 -2.42
CA ASN A 196 -14.58 -22.86 -3.84
C ASN A 196 -15.40 -21.56 -4.07
N ILE A 197 -14.84 -20.43 -3.63
CA ILE A 197 -15.46 -19.11 -3.76
C ILE A 197 -14.78 -18.36 -4.89
N ASN A 198 -15.57 -17.95 -5.89
CA ASN A 198 -15.10 -17.10 -6.96
C ASN A 198 -15.41 -15.64 -6.64
N ILE A 199 -14.38 -14.82 -6.74
CA ILE A 199 -14.49 -13.36 -6.60
C ILE A 199 -14.86 -12.76 -7.95
N GLU A 200 -15.87 -11.90 -7.95
CA GLU A 200 -16.23 -11.11 -9.11
C GLU A 200 -15.38 -9.83 -9.19
N THR A 201 -15.16 -9.34 -10.41
CA THR A 201 -14.39 -8.10 -10.64
C THR A 201 -14.98 -6.91 -9.88
N LYS A 202 -16.30 -6.83 -9.70
CA LYS A 202 -16.94 -5.74 -8.93
C LYS A 202 -16.59 -5.79 -7.45
N GLU A 203 -16.45 -6.97 -6.88
CA GLU A 203 -16.10 -7.18 -5.47
C GLU A 203 -14.64 -6.82 -5.21
N LEU A 204 -13.74 -7.24 -6.13
CA LEU A 204 -12.36 -6.83 -6.09
C LEU A 204 -12.21 -5.31 -6.20
N LYS A 205 -12.94 -4.66 -7.12
CA LYS A 205 -12.95 -3.20 -7.24
C LYS A 205 -13.44 -2.54 -5.96
N GLN A 206 -14.44 -3.12 -5.32
CA GLN A 206 -15.05 -2.58 -4.10
C GLN A 206 -14.09 -2.64 -2.91
N ILE A 207 -13.45 -3.79 -2.67
CA ILE A 207 -12.51 -3.93 -1.55
C ILE A 207 -11.24 -3.08 -1.79
N ARG A 208 -10.75 -3.01 -3.04
CA ARG A 208 -9.64 -2.10 -3.40
C ARG A 208 -9.99 -0.65 -3.12
N TYR A 209 -11.20 -0.23 -3.48
CA TYR A 209 -11.68 1.12 -3.20
C TYR A 209 -11.72 1.39 -1.69
N TYR A 210 -12.23 0.47 -0.89
CA TYR A 210 -12.29 0.63 0.56
C TYR A 210 -10.89 0.73 1.18
N LEU A 211 -9.97 -0.14 0.77
CA LEU A 211 -8.58 -0.08 1.24
C LEU A 211 -7.91 1.24 0.86
N ALA A 212 -8.02 1.67 -0.40
CA ALA A 212 -7.43 2.92 -0.87
C ALA A 212 -8.00 4.13 -0.10
N MET A 213 -9.33 4.20 0.07
CA MET A 213 -9.98 5.29 0.79
C MET A 213 -9.60 5.31 2.26
N SER A 214 -9.46 4.14 2.89
CA SER A 214 -9.01 4.05 4.30
C SER A 214 -7.59 4.59 4.45
N ILE A 215 -6.67 4.19 3.58
CA ILE A 215 -5.29 4.71 3.57
C ILE A 215 -5.29 6.24 3.40
N ILE A 216 -5.98 6.76 2.38
CA ILE A 216 -6.03 8.20 2.09
C ILE A 216 -6.62 8.99 3.27
N LYS A 217 -7.72 8.51 3.85
CA LYS A 217 -8.37 9.17 4.98
C LYS A 217 -7.47 9.23 6.22
N ILE A 218 -6.77 8.14 6.54
CA ILE A 218 -5.84 8.11 7.67
C ILE A 218 -4.68 9.08 7.43
N ILE A 219 -4.06 9.06 6.24
CA ILE A 219 -2.99 10.01 5.90
C ILE A 219 -3.49 11.47 6.01
N SER A 220 -4.70 11.74 5.52
CA SER A 220 -5.31 13.08 5.63
C SER A 220 -5.45 13.53 7.09
N LYS A 221 -5.84 12.63 7.99
CA LYS A 221 -5.99 12.92 9.41
C LYS A 221 -4.65 13.09 10.13
N ILE A 222 -3.64 12.31 9.75
CA ILE A 222 -2.27 12.52 10.25
C ILE A 222 -1.78 13.91 9.85
N LYS A 223 -2.01 14.33 8.62
CA LYS A 223 -1.61 15.66 8.14
C LYS A 223 -2.35 16.81 8.83
N ALA A 224 -3.59 16.58 9.25
CA ALA A 224 -4.38 17.54 10.02
C ALA A 224 -4.04 17.52 11.52
N ASP A 225 -3.07 16.71 11.94
CA ASP A 225 -2.68 16.50 13.35
C ASP A 225 -3.84 15.99 14.25
N GLU A 226 -4.83 15.32 13.61
CA GLU A 226 -5.97 14.75 14.34
C GLU A 226 -5.63 13.38 14.94
N ILE A 227 -4.73 12.62 14.31
CA ILE A 227 -4.25 11.31 14.76
C ILE A 227 -2.74 11.19 14.54
N ASN A 228 -2.02 10.70 15.55
CA ASN A 228 -0.56 10.59 15.50
C ASN A 228 -0.05 9.19 15.86
N SER A 229 -0.94 8.30 16.28
CA SER A 229 -0.63 6.92 16.65
C SER A 229 -1.79 5.98 16.35
N ASN A 230 -1.54 4.67 16.40
CA ASN A 230 -2.60 3.69 16.28
C ASN A 230 -3.65 3.82 17.41
N LYS A 231 -3.23 4.22 18.60
CA LYS A 231 -4.13 4.50 19.73
C LYS A 231 -5.08 5.66 19.41
N ASP A 232 -4.57 6.72 18.81
CA ASP A 232 -5.39 7.88 18.42
C ASP A 232 -6.39 7.50 17.33
N LEU A 233 -5.98 6.66 16.36
CA LEU A 233 -6.90 6.15 15.35
C LEU A 233 -8.06 5.36 15.98
N ILE A 234 -7.77 4.49 16.94
CA ILE A 234 -8.82 3.73 17.65
C ILE A 234 -9.74 4.67 18.40
N THR A 235 -9.18 5.61 19.17
CA THR A 235 -9.95 6.60 19.94
C THR A 235 -10.83 7.44 18.99
N PHE A 236 -10.27 7.87 17.86
CA PHE A 236 -11.01 8.60 16.84
C PHE A 236 -12.21 7.78 16.33
N LEU A 237 -11.98 6.51 15.97
CA LEU A 237 -13.05 5.63 15.46
C LEU A 237 -14.12 5.36 16.52
N ASP A 238 -13.73 5.17 17.78
CA ASP A 238 -14.67 4.96 18.88
C ASP A 238 -15.50 6.21 19.16
N ASN A 239 -14.91 7.38 19.12
CA ASN A 239 -15.65 8.64 19.23
C ASN A 239 -16.65 8.83 18.10
N GLN A 240 -16.34 8.40 16.88
CA GLN A 240 -17.28 8.44 15.75
C GLN A 240 -18.46 7.47 15.91
N LYS A 241 -18.29 6.37 16.68
CA LYS A 241 -19.33 5.38 16.93
C LYS A 241 -20.29 5.78 18.04
N PHE A 242 -19.76 6.42 19.08
CA PHE A 242 -20.49 6.66 20.34
C PHE A 242 -20.70 8.15 20.65
N GLY A 243 -20.13 9.06 19.89
CA GLY A 243 -20.33 10.52 19.96
C GLY A 243 -21.43 10.96 19.03
#